data_a50bee001f5a57990e303f64ad1d3748
#
_entry.id   a50bee001f5a57990e303f64ad1d3748
#
_cell.length_a   1.000
_cell.length_b   1.000
_cell.length_c   1.000
_cell.angle_alpha   90.00
_cell.angle_beta   90.00
_cell.angle_gamma   90.00
#
_symmetry.space_group_name_H-M   'P 1'
#
loop_
_entity.id
_entity.type
_entity.pdbx_description
1 polymer ?
#
loop_
_entity_poly.entity_id
_entity_poly.type
_entity_poly.pdbx_seq_one_letter_code
_entity_poly.pdbx_strand_id
1 'polypeptide(L)'
;MPLNLYETVKTSVSMPEAAERYGLDVGRSGMARCIFHDDRHPSMKLYDDHFHCFGCGEHGDVIDLTARLLGLSNYEAARRVAYDFGLSVDRPPQNKPRSKMDELRQRRSQLRRWKAEFAPHSPLDEPDERYVEACKELDYIEYLMKEARWNGEGQKVG
;
A
#
# COMPACT_ATOMS: atom_id res chain seq x y z
N MET A 1 14.58 -8.60 21.12
CA MET A 1 14.29 -7.64 20.02
C MET A 1 12.79 -7.52 19.95
N PRO A 2 12.21 -6.35 20.06
CA PRO A 2 10.80 -6.19 19.78
C PRO A 2 10.57 -6.54 18.31
N LEU A 3 9.64 -7.45 18.05
CA LEU A 3 9.19 -7.77 16.70
C LEU A 3 8.58 -6.51 16.08
N ASN A 4 8.88 -6.22 14.85
CA ASN A 4 8.21 -5.13 14.16
C ASN A 4 6.72 -5.44 13.93
N LEU A 5 5.91 -4.43 13.66
CA LEU A 5 4.46 -4.56 13.46
C LEU A 5 4.10 -5.73 12.53
N TYR A 6 4.78 -5.85 11.38
CA TYR A 6 4.51 -6.87 10.38
C TYR A 6 4.80 -8.28 10.88
N GLU A 7 5.94 -8.48 11.52
CA GLU A 7 6.33 -9.76 12.11
C GLU A 7 5.39 -10.16 13.25
N THR A 8 5.04 -9.20 14.12
CA THR A 8 4.09 -9.45 15.20
C THR A 8 2.75 -9.93 14.66
N VAL A 9 2.22 -9.28 13.63
CA VAL A 9 0.94 -9.67 13.02
C VAL A 9 1.04 -11.06 12.37
N LYS A 10 2.07 -11.31 11.56
CA LYS A 10 2.25 -12.58 10.84
C LYS A 10 2.44 -13.79 11.77
N THR A 11 3.07 -13.58 12.92
CA THR A 11 3.32 -14.66 13.88
C THR A 11 2.19 -14.89 14.88
N SER A 12 1.32 -13.88 15.08
CA SER A 12 0.28 -13.91 16.12
C SER A 12 -1.12 -14.16 15.58
N VAL A 13 -1.35 -13.96 14.29
CA VAL A 13 -2.68 -14.11 13.67
C VAL A 13 -2.60 -15.11 12.53
N SER A 14 -3.38 -16.19 12.62
CA SER A 14 -3.50 -17.16 11.54
C SER A 14 -4.42 -16.64 10.43
N MET A 15 -4.22 -17.14 9.23
CA MET A 15 -5.03 -16.79 8.07
C MET A 15 -6.53 -17.11 8.27
N PRO A 16 -6.92 -18.30 8.79
CA PRO A 16 -8.32 -18.60 9.03
C PRO A 16 -9.00 -17.66 10.03
N GLU A 17 -8.30 -17.28 11.13
CA GLU A 17 -8.83 -16.34 12.12
C GLU A 17 -9.08 -14.95 11.52
N ALA A 18 -8.15 -14.46 10.71
CA ALA A 18 -8.31 -13.19 10.00
C ALA A 18 -9.46 -13.26 8.98
N ALA A 19 -9.56 -14.34 8.23
CA ALA A 19 -10.62 -14.55 7.26
C ALA A 19 -12.02 -14.53 7.92
N GLU A 20 -12.17 -15.25 9.02
CA GLU A 20 -13.41 -15.25 9.80
C GLU A 20 -13.72 -13.87 10.38
N ARG A 21 -12.72 -13.20 10.96
CA ARG A 21 -12.85 -11.86 11.54
C ARG A 21 -13.34 -10.82 10.55
N TYR A 22 -12.87 -10.90 9.31
CA TYR A 22 -13.20 -9.93 8.25
C TYR A 22 -14.32 -10.41 7.31
N GLY A 23 -15.03 -11.48 7.66
CA GLY A 23 -16.25 -11.92 6.99
C GLY A 23 -16.01 -12.63 5.67
N LEU A 24 -14.85 -13.25 5.47
CA LEU A 24 -14.59 -14.12 4.34
C LEU A 24 -15.23 -15.48 4.61
N ASP A 25 -16.11 -15.92 3.71
CA ASP A 25 -16.77 -17.23 3.82
C ASP A 25 -15.78 -18.34 3.46
N VAL A 26 -15.35 -19.08 4.47
CA VAL A 26 -14.36 -20.17 4.35
C VAL A 26 -15.05 -21.52 4.57
N GLY A 27 -15.03 -22.36 3.56
CA GLY A 27 -15.57 -23.71 3.65
C GLY A 27 -14.75 -24.62 4.59
N ARG A 28 -15.32 -25.75 4.99
CA ARG A 28 -14.70 -26.74 5.91
C ARG A 28 -13.33 -27.24 5.43
N SER A 29 -13.08 -27.21 4.13
CA SER A 29 -11.78 -27.59 3.54
C SER A 29 -10.73 -26.48 3.58
N GLY A 30 -11.06 -25.31 4.14
CA GLY A 30 -10.21 -24.12 4.09
C GLY A 30 -10.16 -23.45 2.71
N MET A 31 -11.16 -23.71 1.87
CA MET A 31 -11.33 -23.08 0.57
C MET A 31 -12.31 -21.92 0.67
N ALA A 32 -11.98 -20.81 0.02
CA ALA A 32 -12.81 -19.62 -0.08
C ALA A 32 -12.90 -19.13 -1.52
N ARG A 33 -13.89 -18.29 -1.80
CA ARG A 33 -13.93 -17.57 -3.06
C ARG A 33 -12.81 -16.53 -3.08
N CYS A 34 -12.11 -16.45 -4.20
CA CYS A 34 -11.03 -15.49 -4.36
C CYS A 34 -11.59 -14.07 -4.42
N ILE A 35 -10.90 -13.15 -3.76
CA ILE A 35 -11.25 -11.71 -3.74
C ILE A 35 -10.45 -10.90 -4.78
N PHE A 36 -9.52 -11.55 -5.49
CA PHE A 36 -8.63 -10.92 -6.47
C PHE A 36 -9.13 -11.04 -7.91
N HIS A 37 -10.08 -11.95 -8.17
CA HIS A 37 -10.76 -12.13 -9.47
C HIS A 37 -12.23 -12.50 -9.27
N ASP A 38 -13.01 -12.43 -10.34
CA ASP A 38 -14.41 -12.87 -10.32
C ASP A 38 -14.47 -14.40 -10.22
N ASP A 39 -14.64 -14.90 -9.00
CA ASP A 39 -14.57 -16.32 -8.67
C ASP A 39 -15.98 -16.90 -8.44
N ARG A 40 -16.40 -17.82 -9.30
CA ARG A 40 -17.71 -18.48 -9.19
C ARG A 40 -17.68 -19.71 -8.28
N HIS A 41 -16.49 -20.30 -8.11
CA HIS A 41 -16.30 -21.50 -7.29
C HIS A 41 -15.09 -21.28 -6.39
N PRO A 42 -15.13 -21.69 -5.10
CA PRO A 42 -14.02 -21.50 -4.19
C PRO A 42 -12.70 -22.04 -4.77
N SER A 43 -11.78 -21.14 -5.12
CA SER A 43 -10.48 -21.47 -5.73
C SER A 43 -9.29 -20.98 -4.93
N MET A 44 -9.53 -20.23 -3.85
CA MET A 44 -8.48 -19.75 -2.95
C MET A 44 -8.38 -20.64 -1.71
N LYS A 45 -7.21 -21.24 -1.51
CA LYS A 45 -6.90 -22.04 -0.32
C LYS A 45 -6.27 -21.13 0.74
N LEU A 46 -6.79 -21.21 1.96
CA LEU A 46 -6.22 -20.59 3.14
C LEU A 46 -5.41 -21.64 3.91
N TYR A 47 -4.14 -21.34 4.10
CA TYR A 47 -3.23 -22.07 4.99
C TYR A 47 -3.12 -21.30 6.32
N ASP A 48 -2.31 -21.76 7.24
CA ASP A 48 -2.20 -21.06 8.54
C ASP A 48 -1.49 -19.70 8.40
N ASP A 49 -0.50 -19.61 7.54
CA ASP A 49 0.39 -18.45 7.38
C ASP A 49 0.22 -17.69 6.06
N HIS A 50 -0.43 -18.29 5.06
CA HIS A 50 -0.59 -17.69 3.74
C HIS A 50 -1.87 -18.15 3.04
N PHE A 51 -2.23 -17.47 1.97
CA PHE A 51 -3.25 -17.93 1.02
C PHE A 51 -2.64 -18.15 -0.36
N HIS A 52 -3.27 -19.01 -1.13
CA HIS A 52 -2.95 -19.23 -2.54
C HIS A 52 -4.24 -19.47 -3.33
N CYS A 53 -4.42 -18.72 -4.41
CA CYS A 53 -5.52 -18.90 -5.34
C CYS A 53 -5.10 -19.76 -6.53
N PHE A 54 -5.74 -20.89 -6.72
CA PHE A 54 -5.49 -21.78 -7.87
C PHE A 54 -6.11 -21.27 -9.17
N GLY A 55 -7.04 -20.29 -9.09
CA GLY A 55 -7.69 -19.69 -10.26
C GLY A 55 -6.85 -18.60 -10.93
N CYS A 56 -6.32 -17.65 -10.15
CA CYS A 56 -5.55 -16.52 -10.69
C CYS A 56 -4.07 -16.53 -10.31
N GLY A 57 -3.62 -17.47 -9.42
CA GLY A 57 -2.23 -17.54 -8.98
C GLY A 57 -1.83 -16.55 -7.88
N GLU A 58 -2.77 -15.69 -7.43
CA GLU A 58 -2.51 -14.74 -6.35
C GLU A 58 -2.22 -15.46 -5.03
N HIS A 59 -1.26 -14.95 -4.31
CA HIS A 59 -0.83 -15.47 -3.01
C HIS A 59 -0.34 -14.32 -2.13
N GLY A 60 -0.33 -14.56 -0.82
CA GLY A 60 0.13 -13.56 0.13
C GLY A 60 -0.11 -13.96 1.57
N ASP A 61 0.21 -13.09 2.48
CA ASP A 61 0.03 -13.28 3.92
C ASP A 61 -1.27 -12.64 4.44
N VAL A 62 -1.46 -12.70 5.76
CA VAL A 62 -2.64 -12.14 6.45
C VAL A 62 -2.79 -10.64 6.21
N ILE A 63 -1.69 -9.92 6.05
CA ILE A 63 -1.70 -8.48 5.82
C ILE A 63 -2.17 -8.18 4.40
N ASP A 64 -1.68 -8.93 3.41
CA ASP A 64 -2.09 -8.77 2.00
C ASP A 64 -3.59 -9.09 1.83
N LEU A 65 -4.07 -10.15 2.47
CA LEU A 65 -5.50 -10.50 2.46
C LEU A 65 -6.35 -9.38 3.07
N THR A 66 -5.97 -8.90 4.26
CA THR A 66 -6.71 -7.84 4.97
C THR A 66 -6.68 -6.52 4.21
N ALA A 67 -5.53 -6.16 3.65
CA ALA A 67 -5.38 -4.97 2.81
C ALA A 67 -6.35 -4.99 1.64
N ARG A 68 -6.48 -6.12 0.97
CA ARG A 68 -7.39 -6.29 -0.17
C ARG A 68 -8.85 -6.29 0.24
N LEU A 69 -9.20 -7.01 1.31
CA LEU A 69 -10.57 -7.08 1.83
C LEU A 69 -11.11 -5.71 2.26
N LEU A 70 -10.28 -4.91 2.91
CA LEU A 70 -10.69 -3.63 3.48
C LEU A 70 -10.31 -2.41 2.60
N GLY A 71 -9.65 -2.62 1.47
CA GLY A 71 -9.18 -1.53 0.61
C GLY A 71 -8.13 -0.63 1.25
N LEU A 72 -7.26 -1.21 2.07
CA LEU A 72 -6.23 -0.51 2.85
C LEU A 72 -4.84 -0.72 2.23
N SER A 73 -3.89 0.14 2.61
CA SER A 73 -2.47 -0.15 2.39
C SER A 73 -2.00 -1.27 3.33
N ASN A 74 -0.90 -1.96 2.99
CA ASN A 74 -0.35 -3.03 3.85
C ASN A 74 -0.02 -2.54 5.27
N TYR A 75 0.43 -1.31 5.42
CA TYR A 75 0.70 -0.73 6.73
C TYR A 75 -0.59 -0.51 7.55
N GLU A 76 -1.62 0.05 6.92
CA GLU A 76 -2.92 0.24 7.56
C GLU A 76 -3.59 -1.09 7.90
N ALA A 77 -3.47 -2.08 7.00
CA ALA A 77 -3.96 -3.44 7.24
C ALA A 77 -3.24 -4.10 8.42
N ALA A 78 -1.91 -4.03 8.48
CA ALA A 78 -1.14 -4.56 9.62
C ALA A 78 -1.54 -3.91 10.94
N ARG A 79 -1.75 -2.59 10.96
CA ARG A 79 -2.25 -1.87 12.14
C ARG A 79 -3.67 -2.28 12.52
N ARG A 80 -4.52 -2.47 11.53
CA ARG A 80 -5.91 -2.89 11.72
C ARG A 80 -5.97 -4.27 12.35
N VAL A 81 -5.22 -5.22 11.79
CA VAL A 81 -5.12 -6.57 12.36
C VAL A 81 -4.58 -6.52 13.78
N ALA A 82 -3.49 -5.78 14.03
CA ALA A 82 -2.94 -5.63 15.38
C ALA A 82 -3.96 -5.08 16.37
N TYR A 83 -4.74 -4.10 15.99
CA TYR A 83 -5.80 -3.53 16.82
C TYR A 83 -6.93 -4.53 17.08
N ASP A 84 -7.45 -5.16 16.01
CA ASP A 84 -8.62 -6.05 16.09
C ASP A 84 -8.33 -7.35 16.85
N PHE A 85 -7.06 -7.78 16.87
CA PHE A 85 -6.59 -8.96 17.63
C PHE A 85 -5.88 -8.60 18.95
N GLY A 86 -5.91 -7.34 19.36
CA GLY A 86 -5.36 -6.88 20.63
C GLY A 86 -3.85 -7.10 20.79
N LEU A 87 -3.11 -7.06 19.69
CA LEU A 87 -1.65 -7.25 19.71
C LEU A 87 -0.95 -6.02 20.27
N SER A 88 -0.08 -6.23 21.24
CA SER A 88 0.81 -5.19 21.75
C SER A 88 1.92 -4.95 20.75
N VAL A 89 1.71 -4.02 19.84
CA VAL A 89 2.75 -3.49 18.98
C VAL A 89 3.22 -2.17 19.55
N ASP A 90 4.52 -1.95 19.56
CA ASP A 90 5.07 -0.65 19.91
C ASP A 90 4.34 0.42 19.09
N ARG A 91 3.84 1.44 19.79
CA ARG A 91 2.97 2.48 19.25
C ARG A 91 3.48 2.91 17.87
N PRO A 92 2.72 2.63 16.80
CA PRO A 92 3.16 3.07 15.49
C PRO A 92 3.37 4.58 15.54
N PRO A 93 4.32 5.11 14.80
CA PRO A 93 4.46 6.54 14.70
C PRO A 93 3.07 7.10 14.40
N GLN A 94 2.60 7.96 15.32
CA GLN A 94 1.31 8.65 15.12
C GLN A 94 1.33 9.17 13.69
N ASN A 95 0.24 8.98 12.96
CA ASN A 95 0.05 9.63 11.67
C ASN A 95 0.37 11.12 11.89
N LYS A 96 1.65 11.48 11.78
CA LYS A 96 1.97 12.89 11.60
C LYS A 96 1.21 13.28 10.36
N PRO A 97 0.39 14.32 10.40
CA PRO A 97 -0.20 14.84 9.19
C PRO A 97 0.92 14.91 8.16
N ARG A 98 0.68 14.34 6.97
CA ARG A 98 1.70 14.30 5.91
C ARG A 98 2.28 15.68 5.79
N SER A 99 3.58 15.81 5.94
CA SER A 99 4.20 17.11 5.81
C SER A 99 3.99 17.57 4.36
N LYS A 100 3.86 18.87 4.15
CA LYS A 100 3.79 19.42 2.78
C LYS A 100 4.92 18.87 1.88
N MET A 101 6.06 18.58 2.48
CA MET A 101 7.19 17.94 1.79
C MET A 101 6.88 16.50 1.35
N ASP A 102 6.14 15.73 2.14
CA ASP A 102 5.79 14.35 1.78
C ASP A 102 4.75 14.32 0.67
N GLU A 103 3.81 15.27 0.67
CA GLU A 103 2.85 15.46 -0.42
C GLU A 103 3.57 15.82 -1.73
N LEU A 104 4.51 16.76 -1.68
CA LEU A 104 5.32 17.15 -2.82
C LEU A 104 6.16 15.98 -3.36
N ARG A 105 6.75 15.17 -2.48
CA ARG A 105 7.50 13.95 -2.87
C ARG A 105 6.61 12.94 -3.57
N GLN A 106 5.41 12.72 -3.05
CA GLN A 106 4.45 11.79 -3.63
C GLN A 106 3.99 12.27 -5.02
N ARG A 107 3.61 13.56 -5.13
CA ARG A 107 3.21 14.14 -6.43
C ARG A 107 4.36 14.08 -7.44
N ARG A 108 5.58 14.44 -7.04
CA ARG A 108 6.78 14.32 -7.90
C ARG A 108 7.00 12.88 -8.39
N SER A 109 6.83 11.90 -7.54
CA SER A 109 6.99 10.49 -7.90
C SER A 109 5.94 10.07 -8.95
N GLN A 110 4.69 10.49 -8.78
CA GLN A 110 3.61 10.24 -9.74
C GLN A 110 3.92 10.89 -11.11
N LEU A 111 4.31 12.16 -11.12
CA LEU A 111 4.62 12.88 -12.35
C LEU A 111 5.82 12.30 -13.10
N ARG A 112 6.85 11.86 -12.39
CA ARG A 112 7.99 11.16 -13.01
C ARG A 112 7.58 9.84 -13.65
N ARG A 113 6.63 9.12 -13.04
CA ARG A 113 6.06 7.90 -13.63
C ARG A 113 5.30 8.23 -14.90
N TRP A 114 4.42 9.24 -14.89
CA TRP A 114 3.69 9.68 -16.08
C TRP A 114 4.60 10.15 -17.19
N LYS A 115 5.65 10.92 -16.84
CA LYS A 115 6.65 11.36 -17.82
C LYS A 115 7.37 10.18 -18.48
N ALA A 116 7.64 9.11 -17.77
CA ALA A 116 8.28 7.91 -18.33
C ALA A 116 7.30 7.04 -19.13
N GLU A 117 6.07 6.88 -18.65
CA GLU A 117 5.05 6.01 -19.23
C GLU A 117 4.42 6.59 -20.49
N PHE A 118 4.19 7.91 -20.52
CA PHE A 118 3.50 8.61 -21.61
C PHE A 118 4.43 9.45 -22.49
N ALA A 119 5.74 9.23 -22.40
CA ALA A 119 6.71 9.91 -23.26
C ALA A 119 6.45 9.57 -24.74
N PRO A 120 6.48 10.56 -25.65
CA PRO A 120 6.36 10.29 -27.08
C PRO A 120 7.51 9.41 -27.55
N HIS A 121 7.22 8.43 -28.40
CA HIS A 121 8.21 7.49 -28.94
C HIS A 121 8.96 8.09 -30.13
N SER A 122 8.42 9.13 -30.76
CA SER A 122 8.99 9.83 -31.88
C SER A 122 8.83 11.35 -31.74
N PRO A 123 9.75 12.16 -32.27
CA PRO A 123 9.59 13.63 -32.30
C PRO A 123 8.36 14.13 -33.09
N LEU A 124 7.74 13.26 -33.86
CA LEU A 124 6.54 13.56 -34.66
C LEU A 124 5.24 13.15 -33.99
N ASP A 125 5.33 12.43 -32.87
CA ASP A 125 4.15 11.99 -32.11
C ASP A 125 3.58 13.17 -31.30
N GLU A 126 2.25 13.32 -31.31
CA GLU A 126 1.59 14.24 -30.40
C GLU A 126 1.77 13.74 -28.94
N PRO A 127 2.30 14.58 -28.03
CA PRO A 127 2.49 14.18 -26.67
C PRO A 127 1.16 13.97 -25.92
N ASP A 128 1.06 12.89 -25.13
CA ASP A 128 -0.08 12.66 -24.23
C ASP A 128 -0.25 13.82 -23.23
N GLU A 129 -1.49 14.19 -22.94
CA GLU A 129 -1.78 15.29 -21.99
C GLU A 129 -1.10 15.10 -20.64
N ARG A 130 -1.03 13.86 -20.14
CA ARG A 130 -0.35 13.52 -18.89
C ARG A 130 1.15 13.74 -18.93
N TYR A 131 1.77 13.50 -20.07
CA TYR A 131 3.18 13.81 -20.29
C TYR A 131 3.42 15.32 -20.25
N VAL A 132 2.57 16.09 -20.92
CA VAL A 132 2.66 17.57 -20.95
C VAL A 132 2.44 18.13 -19.55
N GLU A 133 1.43 17.64 -18.82
CA GLU A 133 1.17 18.03 -17.44
C GLU A 133 2.36 17.70 -16.54
N ALA A 134 2.90 16.49 -16.65
CA ALA A 134 4.05 16.06 -15.86
C ALA A 134 5.28 16.94 -16.11
N CYS A 135 5.54 17.34 -17.35
CA CYS A 135 6.64 18.24 -17.67
C CYS A 135 6.47 19.63 -17.03
N LYS A 136 5.25 20.18 -17.10
CA LYS A 136 4.95 21.52 -16.55
C LYS A 136 5.01 21.54 -15.02
N GLU A 137 4.45 20.50 -14.36
CA GLU A 137 4.37 20.47 -12.91
C GLU A 137 5.67 20.03 -12.22
N LEU A 138 6.50 19.21 -12.89
CA LEU A 138 7.75 18.73 -12.27
C LEU A 138 8.68 19.87 -11.89
N ASP A 139 8.91 20.83 -12.78
CA ASP A 139 9.77 21.98 -12.53
C ASP A 139 9.24 22.82 -11.36
N TYR A 140 7.93 23.02 -11.28
CA TYR A 140 7.29 23.75 -10.21
C TYR A 140 7.39 23.01 -8.85
N ILE A 141 7.18 21.71 -8.84
CA ILE A 141 7.31 20.90 -7.62
C ILE A 141 8.76 20.86 -7.13
N GLU A 142 9.73 20.75 -8.04
CA GLU A 142 11.16 20.79 -7.67
C GLU A 142 11.54 22.14 -7.08
N TYR A 143 11.01 23.23 -7.62
CA TYR A 143 11.15 24.56 -7.06
C TYR A 143 10.57 24.64 -5.64
N LEU A 144 9.31 24.20 -5.43
CA LEU A 144 8.68 24.18 -4.11
C LEU A 144 9.42 23.33 -3.08
N MET A 145 9.97 22.20 -3.50
CA MET A 145 10.76 21.34 -2.63
C MET A 145 12.10 21.99 -2.23
N LYS A 146 12.69 22.77 -3.11
CA LYS A 146 13.92 23.53 -2.83
C LYS A 146 13.64 24.64 -1.82
N GLU A 147 12.56 25.40 -2.01
CA GLU A 147 12.15 26.45 -1.06
C GLU A 147 11.81 25.89 0.33
N ALA A 148 11.09 24.78 0.38
CA ALA A 148 10.71 24.15 1.64
C ALA A 148 11.93 23.65 2.43
N ARG A 149 13.01 23.24 1.75
CA ARG A 149 14.30 22.91 2.39
C ARG A 149 14.99 24.14 2.95
N TRP A 150 15.03 25.21 2.16
CA TRP A 150 15.68 26.46 2.55
C TRP A 150 15.02 27.07 3.81
N ASN A 151 13.69 27.09 3.86
CA ASN A 151 12.95 27.60 5.01
C ASN A 151 13.06 26.70 6.26
N GLY A 152 13.34 25.41 6.10
CA GLY A 152 13.58 24.47 7.20
C GLY A 152 14.98 24.55 7.81
N GLU A 153 15.97 24.97 7.06
CA GLU A 153 17.36 25.14 7.54
C GLU A 153 17.58 26.51 8.19
N GLY A 154 16.82 27.52 7.81
CA GLY A 154 16.90 28.87 8.39
C GLY A 154 16.38 29.01 9.82
N GLN A 155 15.67 28.03 10.36
CA GLN A 155 15.15 28.06 11.74
C GLN A 155 16.05 27.34 12.77
N LYS A 156 17.23 26.86 12.37
CA LYS A 156 18.19 26.21 13.29
C LYS A 156 19.35 27.12 13.75
N VAL A 157 19.29 28.42 13.48
CA VAL A 157 20.27 29.38 13.96
C VAL A 157 19.58 30.39 14.86
N GLY A 158 19.51 30.03 16.12
CA GLY A 158 19.02 30.87 17.20
C GLY A 158 19.18 30.16 18.52
#